data_5186a4874336f4e9828b8f8da6efea8e
#
_entry.id   5186a4874336f4e9828b8f8da6efea8e
#
_cell.length_a   1.000
_cell.length_b   1.000
_cell.length_c   1.000
_cell.angle_alpha   90.00
_cell.angle_beta   90.00
_cell.angle_gamma   90.00
#
_symmetry.space_group_name_H-M   'P 1'
#
loop_
_entity.id
_entity.type
_entity.pdbx_description
1 polymer ?
#
loop_
_entity_poly.entity_id
_entity_poly.type
_entity_poly.pdbx_seq_one_letter_code
_entity_poly.pdbx_strand_id
1 'polypeptide(L)'
;MTLIELDKYFNSFLHREDFSFDPSQNGIQIQNSDPANKQIKKVAFAVDACKDTAEAAISQGAQLLFVHHGLFWDNVDRLVDQQYKRVAPFIKGDLALYASHIPLDANPLVGNNYGLAKRLSLKKTTPFGDWRGMSIGIQGYLPKALSIDELAKKMFPDGEKPLYIFPFGKKEIRKVAIISGGAGSDVDQAYRAGADAYITGEVSHDNFHVMEELGMTVIAGGHYQTETVGVNLVKAKLAKEKHLETVFIDFPTGL
;
A
#
# COMPACT_ATOMS: atom_id res chain seq x y z
N MET A 1 9.15 22.78 2.47
CA MET A 1 10.18 21.87 3.01
C MET A 1 11.10 21.42 1.88
N THR A 2 12.36 21.13 2.14
CA THR A 2 13.27 20.54 1.15
C THR A 2 13.04 19.04 1.03
N LEU A 3 13.60 18.39 0.01
CA LEU A 3 13.49 16.94 -0.17
C LEU A 3 14.14 16.17 1.00
N ILE A 4 15.29 16.64 1.48
CA ILE A 4 16.00 16.05 2.62
C ILE A 4 15.18 16.17 3.92
N GLU A 5 14.47 17.29 4.12
CA GLU A 5 13.58 17.45 5.28
C GLU A 5 12.35 16.52 5.17
N LEU A 6 11.81 16.34 3.96
CA LEU A 6 10.70 15.41 3.72
C LEU A 6 11.12 13.94 3.92
N ASP A 7 12.31 13.55 3.47
CA ASP A 7 12.86 12.21 3.72
C ASP A 7 12.95 11.93 5.22
N LYS A 8 13.54 12.84 5.99
CA LYS A 8 13.61 12.72 7.45
C LYS A 8 12.23 12.66 8.10
N TYR A 9 11.29 13.47 7.61
CA TYR A 9 9.92 13.46 8.11
C TYR A 9 9.22 12.13 7.85
N PHE A 10 9.25 11.63 6.61
CA PHE A 10 8.64 10.34 6.28
C PHE A 10 9.28 9.20 7.06
N ASN A 11 10.63 9.17 7.13
CA ASN A 11 11.32 8.11 7.84
C ASN A 11 11.09 8.14 9.36
N SER A 12 10.74 9.29 9.93
CA SER A 12 10.45 9.41 11.37
C SER A 12 9.27 8.57 11.86
N PHE A 13 8.41 8.10 10.94
CA PHE A 13 7.28 7.23 11.26
C PHE A 13 7.20 5.98 10.38
N LEU A 14 7.86 5.95 9.21
CA LEU A 14 7.88 4.77 8.34
C LEU A 14 8.95 3.75 8.75
N HIS A 15 10.07 4.21 9.35
CA HIS A 15 11.14 3.37 9.87
C HIS A 15 11.64 2.35 8.84
N ARG A 16 11.99 2.82 7.62
CA ARG A 16 12.38 1.94 6.49
C ARG A 16 13.54 1.00 6.80
N GLU A 17 14.40 1.38 7.73
CA GLU A 17 15.54 0.57 8.20
C GLU A 17 15.12 -0.74 8.88
N ASP A 18 13.89 -0.84 9.43
CA ASP A 18 13.36 -2.03 10.06
C ASP A 18 12.96 -3.11 9.01
N PHE A 19 12.94 -2.73 7.73
CA PHE A 19 12.48 -3.56 6.61
C PHE A 19 13.59 -3.84 5.60
N SER A 20 14.76 -4.26 6.07
CA SER A 20 15.96 -4.46 5.25
C SER A 20 15.86 -5.60 4.22
N PHE A 21 14.91 -6.51 4.36
CA PHE A 21 14.65 -7.59 3.40
C PHE A 21 13.59 -7.24 2.33
N ASP A 22 13.05 -6.02 2.38
CA ASP A 22 12.19 -5.50 1.33
C ASP A 22 13.03 -5.20 0.07
N PRO A 23 12.71 -5.79 -1.11
CA PRO A 23 13.43 -5.53 -2.33
C PRO A 23 13.22 -4.12 -2.88
N SER A 24 12.18 -3.41 -2.42
CA SER A 24 11.95 -2.02 -2.81
C SER A 24 13.05 -1.12 -2.26
N GLN A 25 13.59 -0.24 -3.09
CA GLN A 25 14.49 0.80 -2.62
C GLN A 25 13.69 1.91 -1.95
N ASN A 26 13.32 1.67 -0.68
CA ASN A 26 12.52 2.60 0.12
C ASN A 26 13.24 3.92 0.40
N GLY A 27 12.53 5.04 0.28
CA GLY A 27 13.07 6.38 0.44
C GLY A 27 13.13 7.15 -0.87
N ILE A 28 14.06 8.08 -0.99
CA ILE A 28 14.27 8.87 -2.20
C ILE A 28 14.83 7.96 -3.30
N GLN A 29 14.06 7.76 -4.36
CA GLN A 29 14.50 7.01 -5.54
C GLN A 29 15.02 7.91 -6.65
N ILE A 30 14.43 9.09 -6.81
CA ILE A 30 14.91 10.13 -7.73
C ILE A 30 14.89 11.46 -6.99
N GLN A 31 16.02 12.13 -6.93
CA GLN A 31 16.07 13.46 -6.33
C GLN A 31 15.72 14.57 -7.33
N ASN A 32 15.32 15.74 -6.83
CA ASN A 32 15.25 16.95 -7.63
C ASN A 32 16.65 17.57 -7.82
N SER A 33 16.75 18.63 -8.61
CA SER A 33 18.04 19.30 -8.96
C SER A 33 18.79 19.88 -7.77
N ASP A 34 18.12 20.20 -6.66
CA ASP A 34 18.73 20.74 -5.43
C ASP A 34 17.96 20.22 -4.18
N PRO A 35 18.23 18.99 -3.75
CA PRO A 35 17.47 18.34 -2.68
C PRO A 35 17.61 19.00 -1.32
N ALA A 36 18.68 19.77 -1.10
CA ALA A 36 18.98 20.41 0.18
C ALA A 36 18.34 21.82 0.31
N ASN A 37 18.13 22.53 -0.79
CA ASN A 37 17.71 23.92 -0.72
C ASN A 37 16.38 24.20 -1.44
N LYS A 38 16.07 23.47 -2.54
CA LYS A 38 14.83 23.68 -3.30
C LYS A 38 13.59 23.32 -2.47
N GLN A 39 12.69 24.30 -2.35
CA GLN A 39 11.47 24.13 -1.57
C GLN A 39 10.41 23.34 -2.34
N ILE A 40 9.91 22.30 -1.72
CA ILE A 40 8.73 21.53 -2.14
C ILE A 40 7.52 22.13 -1.44
N LYS A 41 6.56 22.62 -2.22
CA LYS A 41 5.31 23.23 -1.74
C LYS A 41 4.12 22.32 -1.93
N LYS A 42 4.18 21.45 -2.96
CA LYS A 42 3.11 20.52 -3.30
C LYS A 42 3.66 19.11 -3.52
N VAL A 43 3.00 18.13 -2.91
CA VAL A 43 3.34 16.71 -3.01
C VAL A 43 2.17 15.95 -3.64
N ALA A 44 2.46 15.21 -4.71
CA ALA A 44 1.53 14.24 -5.28
C ALA A 44 1.71 12.87 -4.61
N PHE A 45 0.61 12.13 -4.52
CA PHE A 45 0.56 10.78 -3.97
C PHE A 45 -0.10 9.86 -4.99
N ALA A 46 0.46 8.68 -5.20
CA ALA A 46 -0.12 7.62 -6.03
C ALA A 46 0.23 6.25 -5.44
N VAL A 47 -0.43 5.19 -5.89
CA VAL A 47 -0.01 3.82 -5.54
C VAL A 47 1.29 3.50 -6.29
N ASP A 48 1.32 3.72 -7.60
CA ASP A 48 2.39 3.28 -8.49
C ASP A 48 3.17 4.45 -9.08
N ALA A 49 4.50 4.29 -9.17
CA ALA A 49 5.35 5.13 -10.01
C ALA A 49 5.36 4.60 -11.44
N CYS A 50 4.86 5.38 -12.37
CA CYS A 50 4.94 5.13 -13.79
C CYS A 50 5.08 6.44 -14.55
N LYS A 51 5.23 6.36 -15.89
CA LYS A 51 5.30 7.55 -16.74
C LYS A 51 4.08 8.45 -16.54
N ASP A 52 2.88 7.86 -16.56
CA ASP A 52 1.63 8.61 -16.56
C ASP A 52 1.35 9.27 -15.20
N THR A 53 1.65 8.59 -14.09
CA THR A 53 1.55 9.20 -12.74
C THR A 53 2.57 10.32 -12.53
N ALA A 54 3.78 10.21 -13.11
CA ALA A 54 4.77 11.27 -13.09
C ALA A 54 4.31 12.50 -13.90
N GLU A 55 3.82 12.29 -15.13
CA GLU A 55 3.31 13.37 -16.00
C GLU A 55 2.07 14.04 -15.36
N ALA A 56 1.17 13.26 -14.75
CA ALA A 56 0.03 13.79 -14.00
C ALA A 56 0.47 14.64 -12.79
N ALA A 57 1.46 14.16 -12.02
CA ALA A 57 2.00 14.93 -10.89
C ALA A 57 2.61 16.26 -11.34
N ILE A 58 3.38 16.26 -12.43
CA ILE A 58 3.97 17.47 -13.02
C ILE A 58 2.87 18.42 -13.47
N SER A 59 1.84 17.93 -14.17
CA SER A 59 0.72 18.77 -14.64
C SER A 59 -0.06 19.41 -13.51
N GLN A 60 -0.10 18.77 -12.34
CA GLN A 60 -0.69 19.29 -11.11
C GLN A 60 0.24 20.24 -10.34
N GLY A 61 1.45 20.49 -10.84
CA GLY A 61 2.44 21.37 -10.23
C GLY A 61 3.12 20.80 -8.98
N ALA A 62 3.11 19.47 -8.80
CA ALA A 62 3.82 18.81 -7.72
C ALA A 62 5.34 18.80 -7.97
N GLN A 63 6.13 18.87 -6.89
CA GLN A 63 7.59 18.79 -6.92
C GLN A 63 8.12 17.47 -6.34
N LEU A 64 7.25 16.69 -5.72
CA LEU A 64 7.53 15.34 -5.21
C LEU A 64 6.34 14.45 -5.53
N LEU A 65 6.60 13.24 -6.03
CA LEU A 65 5.66 12.14 -6.09
C LEU A 65 6.03 11.12 -5.02
N PHE A 66 5.12 10.91 -4.05
CA PHE A 66 5.19 9.84 -3.06
C PHE A 66 4.36 8.66 -3.54
N VAL A 67 4.95 7.45 -3.57
CA VAL A 67 4.28 6.24 -4.02
C VAL A 67 4.46 5.07 -3.05
N HIS A 68 3.61 4.05 -3.21
CA HIS A 68 3.84 2.75 -2.62
C HIS A 68 4.83 1.93 -3.46
N HIS A 69 4.57 1.75 -4.74
CA HIS A 69 5.45 1.04 -5.65
C HIS A 69 6.33 2.01 -6.43
N GLY A 70 7.62 2.01 -6.10
CA GLY A 70 8.62 2.81 -6.79
C GLY A 70 9.09 2.21 -8.11
N LEU A 71 10.05 2.87 -8.74
CA LEU A 71 10.67 2.41 -10.00
C LEU A 71 11.84 1.45 -9.78
N PHE A 72 12.49 1.50 -8.61
CA PHE A 72 13.73 0.76 -8.35
C PHE A 72 13.52 -0.28 -7.25
N TRP A 73 13.90 -1.52 -7.60
CA TRP A 73 13.82 -2.70 -6.79
C TRP A 73 15.17 -3.41 -6.81
N ASP A 74 15.54 -4.20 -5.83
CA ASP A 74 16.81 -4.92 -5.66
C ASP A 74 18.00 -4.31 -6.43
N ASN A 75 18.01 -4.43 -7.75
CA ASN A 75 19.04 -3.91 -8.63
C ASN A 75 18.53 -2.73 -9.46
N VAL A 76 19.40 -1.75 -9.68
CA VAL A 76 19.08 -0.63 -10.58
C VAL A 76 19.27 -1.05 -12.03
N ASP A 77 18.19 -0.99 -12.80
CA ASP A 77 18.22 -1.25 -14.23
C ASP A 77 18.95 -0.16 -15.01
N ARG A 78 19.49 -0.55 -16.17
CA ARG A 78 20.05 0.45 -17.10
C ARG A 78 18.95 1.37 -17.60
N LEU A 79 19.24 2.67 -17.68
CA LEU A 79 18.31 3.69 -18.17
C LEU A 79 18.25 3.72 -19.70
N VAL A 80 17.72 2.66 -20.29
CA VAL A 80 17.52 2.51 -21.74
C VAL A 80 16.06 2.11 -22.02
N ASP A 81 15.60 2.32 -23.25
CA ASP A 81 14.31 1.88 -23.75
C ASP A 81 13.12 2.25 -22.83
N GLN A 82 12.44 1.26 -22.28
CA GLN A 82 11.29 1.46 -21.41
C GLN A 82 11.69 2.15 -20.11
N GLN A 83 12.80 1.76 -19.49
CA GLN A 83 13.23 2.37 -18.21
C GLN A 83 13.60 3.85 -18.39
N TYR A 84 14.22 4.21 -19.52
CA TYR A 84 14.44 5.61 -19.86
C TYR A 84 13.12 6.39 -19.96
N LYS A 85 12.10 5.82 -20.63
CA LYS A 85 10.78 6.48 -20.77
C LYS A 85 10.07 6.68 -19.43
N ARG A 86 10.28 5.77 -18.47
CA ARG A 86 9.70 5.87 -17.12
C ARG A 86 10.40 6.92 -16.25
N VAL A 87 11.73 7.02 -16.36
CA VAL A 87 12.54 7.93 -15.54
C VAL A 87 12.61 9.36 -16.12
N ALA A 88 12.59 9.49 -17.46
CA ALA A 88 12.77 10.78 -18.13
C ALA A 88 11.80 11.89 -17.68
N PRO A 89 10.50 11.65 -17.43
CA PRO A 89 9.59 12.69 -16.91
C PRO A 89 10.07 13.28 -15.58
N PHE A 90 10.55 12.46 -14.66
CA PHE A 90 11.05 12.91 -13.36
C PHE A 90 12.25 13.86 -13.52
N ILE A 91 13.24 13.47 -14.33
CA ILE A 91 14.45 14.28 -14.56
C ILE A 91 14.10 15.59 -15.28
N LYS A 92 13.30 15.52 -16.37
CA LYS A 92 12.93 16.69 -17.16
C LYS A 92 12.00 17.65 -16.43
N GLY A 93 11.10 17.12 -15.61
CA GLY A 93 10.15 17.89 -14.81
C GLY A 93 10.71 18.33 -13.46
N ASP A 94 11.95 17.96 -13.14
CA ASP A 94 12.56 18.18 -11.82
C ASP A 94 11.65 17.69 -10.67
N LEU A 95 10.95 16.59 -10.90
CA LEU A 95 10.04 15.93 -9.97
C LEU A 95 10.82 14.88 -9.16
N ALA A 96 10.87 15.02 -7.85
CA ALA A 96 11.43 13.98 -6.99
C ALA A 96 10.48 12.77 -6.89
N LEU A 97 11.04 11.57 -6.68
CA LEU A 97 10.31 10.34 -6.40
C LEU A 97 10.70 9.79 -5.02
N TYR A 98 9.70 9.51 -4.20
CA TYR A 98 9.83 8.84 -2.92
C TYR A 98 8.96 7.59 -2.90
N ALA A 99 9.52 6.43 -2.57
CA ALA A 99 8.80 5.17 -2.46
C ALA A 99 8.79 4.64 -1.03
N SER A 100 7.69 4.02 -0.64
CA SER A 100 7.58 3.28 0.62
C SER A 100 6.66 2.07 0.44
N HIS A 101 7.25 0.88 0.32
CA HIS A 101 6.56 -0.40 0.09
C HIS A 101 6.20 -1.04 1.44
N ILE A 102 6.89 -2.08 1.87
CA ILE A 102 6.58 -2.79 3.13
C ILE A 102 6.58 -1.85 4.37
N PRO A 103 7.47 -0.84 4.48
CA PRO A 103 7.37 0.13 5.56
C PRO A 103 6.01 0.83 5.63
N LEU A 104 5.33 1.01 4.49
CA LEU A 104 3.98 1.57 4.47
C LEU A 104 2.93 0.51 4.82
N ASP A 105 3.02 -0.73 4.30
CA ASP A 105 2.04 -1.79 4.59
C ASP A 105 1.92 -2.09 6.08
N ALA A 106 3.07 -2.26 6.73
CA ALA A 106 3.17 -2.64 8.13
C ALA A 106 2.99 -1.48 9.12
N ASN A 107 2.84 -0.25 8.63
CA ASN A 107 2.83 0.92 9.50
C ASN A 107 1.56 1.04 10.35
N PRO A 108 1.66 1.12 11.70
CA PRO A 108 0.48 1.18 12.56
C PRO A 108 -0.30 2.51 12.49
N LEU A 109 0.30 3.59 12.00
CA LEU A 109 -0.33 4.91 11.95
C LEU A 109 -0.99 5.18 10.59
N VAL A 110 -0.29 4.86 9.51
CA VAL A 110 -0.66 5.24 8.13
C VAL A 110 -0.63 4.06 7.15
N GLY A 111 -0.45 2.83 7.64
CA GLY A 111 -0.27 1.65 6.79
C GLY A 111 -1.53 1.21 6.05
N ASN A 112 -1.33 0.52 4.92
CA ASN A 112 -2.42 -0.10 4.15
C ASN A 112 -3.21 -1.06 5.03
N ASN A 113 -2.55 -2.02 5.65
CA ASN A 113 -3.19 -3.06 6.46
C ASN A 113 -3.86 -2.51 7.71
N TYR A 114 -3.21 -1.61 8.42
CA TYR A 114 -3.78 -0.97 9.61
C TYR A 114 -4.92 -0.02 9.26
N GLY A 115 -4.85 0.65 8.12
CA GLY A 115 -5.94 1.49 7.61
C GLY A 115 -7.18 0.67 7.27
N LEU A 116 -7.02 -0.48 6.61
CA LEU A 116 -8.11 -1.44 6.35
C LEU A 116 -8.68 -1.99 7.66
N ALA A 117 -7.83 -2.39 8.61
CA ALA A 117 -8.26 -2.84 9.93
C ALA A 117 -9.07 -1.77 10.68
N LYS A 118 -8.70 -0.51 10.55
CA LYS A 118 -9.43 0.64 11.11
C LYS A 118 -10.79 0.83 10.44
N ARG A 119 -10.88 0.71 9.11
CA ARG A 119 -12.17 0.74 8.38
C ARG A 119 -13.12 -0.35 8.91
N LEU A 120 -12.60 -1.55 9.12
CA LEU A 120 -13.34 -2.67 9.70
C LEU A 120 -13.62 -2.53 11.21
N SER A 121 -12.98 -1.56 11.87
CA SER A 121 -13.05 -1.32 13.32
C SER A 121 -12.52 -2.51 14.14
N LEU A 122 -11.51 -3.21 13.65
CA LEU A 122 -10.93 -4.37 14.31
C LEU A 122 -10.46 -4.02 15.72
N LYS A 123 -10.66 -4.95 16.65
CA LYS A 123 -10.22 -4.88 18.05
C LYS A 123 -9.20 -5.97 18.34
N LYS A 124 -8.40 -5.77 19.40
CA LYS A 124 -7.35 -6.71 19.81
C LYS A 124 -6.43 -7.08 18.65
N THR A 125 -6.04 -6.07 17.90
CA THR A 125 -5.20 -6.25 16.71
C THR A 125 -3.78 -6.64 17.10
N THR A 126 -3.20 -7.55 16.32
CA THR A 126 -1.80 -7.98 16.45
C THR A 126 -1.16 -8.05 15.05
N PRO A 127 0.16 -7.86 14.93
CA PRO A 127 0.88 -8.11 13.69
C PRO A 127 0.60 -9.52 13.16
N PHE A 128 0.62 -9.67 11.85
CA PHE A 128 0.30 -10.93 11.17
C PHE A 128 1.06 -11.02 9.84
N GLY A 129 1.20 -12.21 9.29
CA GLY A 129 1.77 -12.46 7.98
C GLY A 129 3.29 -12.29 7.99
N ASP A 130 3.99 -13.40 8.18
CA ASP A 130 5.45 -13.43 8.04
C ASP A 130 5.83 -13.42 6.56
N TRP A 131 6.61 -12.42 6.16
CA TRP A 131 7.22 -12.36 4.86
C TRP A 131 8.70 -12.01 5.03
N ARG A 132 9.57 -12.97 4.71
CA ARG A 132 11.03 -12.85 4.87
C ARG A 132 11.45 -12.43 6.29
N GLY A 133 10.76 -12.92 7.32
CA GLY A 133 11.02 -12.60 8.71
C GLY A 133 10.42 -11.27 9.19
N MET A 134 9.66 -10.58 8.34
CA MET A 134 8.96 -9.34 8.67
C MET A 134 7.45 -9.59 8.78
N SER A 135 6.81 -9.06 9.83
CA SER A 135 5.34 -9.07 9.92
C SER A 135 4.78 -7.91 9.11
N ILE A 136 4.15 -8.23 7.98
CA ILE A 136 3.71 -7.21 7.01
C ILE A 136 2.23 -6.84 7.12
N GLY A 137 1.41 -7.73 7.70
CA GLY A 137 -0.04 -7.58 7.81
C GLY A 137 -0.54 -7.39 9.24
N ILE A 138 -1.85 -7.54 9.42
CA ILE A 138 -2.53 -7.37 10.69
C ILE A 138 -3.67 -8.39 10.83
N GLN A 139 -3.95 -8.83 12.04
CA GLN A 139 -5.15 -9.60 12.35
C GLN A 139 -5.88 -9.03 13.57
N GLY A 140 -7.16 -9.32 13.71
CA GLY A 140 -7.96 -8.85 14.84
C GLY A 140 -9.41 -9.32 14.77
N TYR A 141 -10.23 -8.81 15.66
CA TYR A 141 -11.60 -9.22 15.81
C TYR A 141 -12.58 -8.10 15.45
N LEU A 142 -13.58 -8.40 14.65
CA LEU A 142 -14.72 -7.50 14.44
C LEU A 142 -15.47 -7.26 15.76
N PRO A 143 -16.07 -6.07 15.99
CA PRO A 143 -16.87 -5.78 17.18
C PRO A 143 -18.08 -6.71 17.34
N LYS A 144 -18.66 -7.15 16.23
CA LYS A 144 -19.71 -8.18 16.12
C LYS A 144 -19.42 -9.06 14.92
N ALA A 145 -20.01 -10.26 14.89
CA ALA A 145 -19.93 -11.09 13.70
C ALA A 145 -20.61 -10.40 12.52
N LEU A 146 -20.05 -10.54 11.33
CA LEU A 146 -20.57 -10.02 10.07
C LEU A 146 -20.67 -11.14 9.05
N SER A 147 -21.64 -11.04 8.12
CA SER A 147 -21.62 -11.81 6.89
C SER A 147 -20.50 -11.34 5.95
N ILE A 148 -20.20 -12.13 4.93
CA ILE A 148 -19.18 -11.77 3.91
C ILE A 148 -19.57 -10.47 3.21
N ASP A 149 -20.84 -10.30 2.85
CA ASP A 149 -21.34 -9.12 2.15
C ASP A 149 -21.23 -7.85 3.01
N GLU A 150 -21.55 -7.97 4.31
CA GLU A 150 -21.40 -6.86 5.25
C GLU A 150 -19.92 -6.50 5.44
N LEU A 151 -19.04 -7.50 5.48
CA LEU A 151 -17.60 -7.31 5.57
C LEU A 151 -17.05 -6.58 4.33
N ALA A 152 -17.43 -7.03 3.13
CA ALA A 152 -17.05 -6.42 1.86
C ALA A 152 -17.53 -4.96 1.76
N LYS A 153 -18.79 -4.68 2.10
CA LYS A 153 -19.33 -3.32 2.13
C LYS A 153 -18.58 -2.41 3.11
N LYS A 154 -18.18 -2.96 4.25
CA LYS A 154 -17.45 -2.18 5.25
C LYS A 154 -16.00 -1.90 4.85
N MET A 155 -15.40 -2.80 4.07
CA MET A 155 -14.07 -2.64 3.50
C MET A 155 -14.05 -1.52 2.44
N PHE A 156 -15.12 -1.41 1.64
CA PHE A 156 -15.28 -0.43 0.55
C PHE A 156 -16.49 0.51 0.83
N PRO A 157 -16.30 1.51 1.71
CA PRO A 157 -17.40 2.40 2.13
C PRO A 157 -17.93 3.29 0.99
N ASP A 158 -17.13 3.55 -0.03
CA ASP A 158 -17.47 4.41 -1.18
C ASP A 158 -18.20 3.67 -2.30
N GLY A 159 -18.53 2.37 -2.07
CA GLY A 159 -19.35 1.57 -2.99
C GLY A 159 -18.56 0.77 -4.02
N GLU A 160 -17.25 0.78 -3.96
CA GLU A 160 -16.40 -0.13 -4.72
C GLU A 160 -16.73 -1.59 -4.35
N LYS A 161 -16.43 -2.51 -5.25
CA LYS A 161 -16.61 -3.94 -5.01
C LYS A 161 -15.26 -4.63 -4.99
N PRO A 162 -15.07 -5.66 -4.14
CA PRO A 162 -13.91 -6.52 -4.27
C PRO A 162 -13.87 -7.18 -5.64
N LEU A 163 -12.69 -7.50 -6.14
CA LEU A 163 -12.54 -8.22 -7.41
C LEU A 163 -13.13 -9.62 -7.33
N TYR A 164 -12.84 -10.33 -6.22
CA TYR A 164 -13.35 -11.68 -6.00
C TYR A 164 -13.70 -11.91 -4.54
N ILE A 165 -14.71 -12.76 -4.32
CA ILE A 165 -15.06 -13.32 -3.01
C ILE A 165 -15.10 -14.83 -3.12
N PHE A 166 -14.33 -15.52 -2.27
CA PHE A 166 -14.27 -16.99 -2.17
C PHE A 166 -14.89 -17.42 -0.83
N PRO A 167 -16.18 -17.85 -0.83
CA PRO A 167 -16.94 -18.07 0.39
C PRO A 167 -16.81 -19.52 0.91
N PHE A 168 -15.58 -20.06 0.97
CA PHE A 168 -15.37 -21.47 1.35
C PHE A 168 -15.43 -21.73 2.86
N GLY A 169 -15.35 -20.67 3.68
CA GLY A 169 -15.28 -20.77 5.14
C GLY A 169 -16.62 -20.48 5.83
N LYS A 170 -16.52 -19.92 7.02
CA LYS A 170 -17.66 -19.61 7.89
C LYS A 170 -18.55 -18.55 7.30
N LYS A 171 -19.89 -18.69 7.51
CA LYS A 171 -20.88 -17.68 7.13
C LYS A 171 -20.83 -16.43 8.03
N GLU A 172 -20.47 -16.62 9.30
CA GLU A 172 -20.31 -15.56 10.29
C GLU A 172 -18.83 -15.35 10.58
N ILE A 173 -18.34 -14.18 10.25
CA ILE A 173 -16.93 -13.79 10.37
C ILE A 173 -16.74 -12.96 11.62
N ARG A 174 -15.82 -13.36 12.47
CA ARG A 174 -15.44 -12.65 13.69
C ARG A 174 -13.97 -12.27 13.73
N LYS A 175 -13.08 -13.17 13.37
CA LYS A 175 -11.62 -12.94 13.30
C LYS A 175 -11.20 -12.74 11.85
N VAL A 176 -10.49 -11.66 11.58
CA VAL A 176 -10.03 -11.29 10.23
C VAL A 176 -8.52 -11.12 10.23
N ALA A 177 -7.86 -11.66 9.21
CA ALA A 177 -6.46 -11.39 8.88
C ALA A 177 -6.40 -10.59 7.57
N ILE A 178 -5.46 -9.64 7.46
CA ILE A 178 -5.34 -8.70 6.34
C ILE A 178 -3.88 -8.57 5.91
N ILE A 179 -3.63 -8.76 4.61
CA ILE A 179 -2.41 -8.34 3.91
C ILE A 179 -2.86 -7.75 2.56
N SER A 180 -2.64 -6.46 2.33
CA SER A 180 -2.94 -5.75 1.07
C SER A 180 -2.07 -6.28 -0.08
N GLY A 181 -2.41 -5.91 -1.31
CA GLY A 181 -1.62 -6.26 -2.48
C GLY A 181 -1.61 -7.73 -2.86
N GLY A 182 -0.51 -8.22 -3.35
CA GLY A 182 -0.35 -9.55 -3.95
C GLY A 182 -0.04 -10.68 -2.96
N ALA A 183 -0.81 -10.83 -1.88
CA ALA A 183 -0.53 -11.79 -0.82
C ALA A 183 -1.49 -12.99 -0.79
N GLY A 184 -2.02 -13.41 -1.95
CA GLY A 184 -2.95 -14.56 -2.04
C GLY A 184 -2.37 -15.88 -1.51
N SER A 185 -1.06 -16.09 -1.66
CA SER A 185 -0.35 -17.28 -1.17
C SER A 185 -0.25 -17.38 0.35
N ASP A 186 -0.49 -16.27 1.09
CA ASP A 186 -0.41 -16.25 2.55
C ASP A 186 -1.70 -16.73 3.24
N VAL A 187 -2.67 -17.25 2.48
CA VAL A 187 -3.94 -17.77 3.01
C VAL A 187 -3.75 -18.87 4.05
N ASP A 188 -2.73 -19.71 3.92
CA ASP A 188 -2.42 -20.77 4.89
C ASP A 188 -1.96 -20.21 6.24
N GLN A 189 -1.26 -19.08 6.25
CA GLN A 189 -0.90 -18.36 7.48
C GLN A 189 -2.15 -17.85 8.18
N ALA A 190 -3.13 -17.28 7.43
CA ALA A 190 -4.40 -16.84 7.99
C ALA A 190 -5.20 -17.99 8.59
N TYR A 191 -5.23 -19.15 7.92
CA TYR A 191 -5.87 -20.36 8.42
C TYR A 191 -5.22 -20.84 9.73
N ARG A 192 -3.89 -20.98 9.76
CA ARG A 192 -3.15 -21.39 10.97
C ARG A 192 -3.31 -20.42 12.12
N ALA A 193 -3.46 -19.12 11.82
CA ALA A 193 -3.76 -18.11 12.83
C ALA A 193 -5.21 -18.19 13.34
N GLY A 194 -6.06 -19.06 12.78
CA GLY A 194 -7.46 -19.24 13.16
C GLY A 194 -8.35 -18.06 12.76
N ALA A 195 -8.02 -17.38 11.66
CA ALA A 195 -8.90 -16.37 11.09
C ALA A 195 -10.15 -17.00 10.47
N ASP A 196 -11.28 -16.32 10.54
CA ASP A 196 -12.53 -16.74 9.89
C ASP A 196 -12.58 -16.23 8.44
N ALA A 197 -11.88 -15.11 8.15
CA ALA A 197 -11.71 -14.58 6.80
C ALA A 197 -10.31 -14.00 6.64
N TYR A 198 -9.80 -14.10 5.40
CA TYR A 198 -8.57 -13.47 4.95
C TYR A 198 -8.89 -12.40 3.91
N ILE A 199 -8.31 -11.22 4.06
CA ILE A 199 -8.44 -10.11 3.12
C ILE A 199 -7.08 -9.84 2.51
N THR A 200 -7.02 -9.83 1.18
CA THR A 200 -5.84 -9.50 0.38
C THR A 200 -6.24 -8.66 -0.83
N GLY A 201 -5.27 -8.17 -1.60
CA GLY A 201 -5.58 -7.45 -2.84
C GLY A 201 -5.90 -8.40 -3.97
N GLU A 202 -5.06 -9.38 -4.24
CA GLU A 202 -5.24 -10.32 -5.34
C GLU A 202 -4.89 -11.76 -4.95
N VAL A 203 -5.40 -12.69 -5.75
CA VAL A 203 -5.14 -14.13 -5.66
C VAL A 203 -4.82 -14.67 -7.04
N SER A 204 -3.92 -15.63 -7.12
CA SER A 204 -3.60 -16.34 -8.35
C SER A 204 -4.37 -17.66 -8.47
N HIS A 205 -4.38 -18.25 -9.67
CA HIS A 205 -5.14 -19.48 -9.96
C HIS A 205 -4.78 -20.65 -9.03
N ASP A 206 -3.51 -20.80 -8.70
CA ASP A 206 -3.01 -21.86 -7.81
C ASP A 206 -3.49 -21.73 -6.37
N ASN A 207 -3.88 -20.54 -5.92
CA ASN A 207 -4.42 -20.33 -4.59
C ASN A 207 -5.86 -20.86 -4.43
N PHE A 208 -6.62 -21.03 -5.54
CA PHE A 208 -8.04 -21.39 -5.49
C PHE A 208 -8.29 -22.67 -4.71
N HIS A 209 -7.63 -23.78 -5.09
CA HIS A 209 -7.83 -25.07 -4.42
C HIS A 209 -7.35 -25.05 -2.98
N VAL A 210 -6.27 -24.34 -2.68
CA VAL A 210 -5.79 -24.17 -1.30
C VAL A 210 -6.85 -23.50 -0.43
N MET A 211 -7.48 -22.42 -0.91
CA MET A 211 -8.55 -21.74 -0.19
C MET A 211 -9.78 -22.64 0.03
N GLU A 212 -10.16 -23.42 -0.98
CA GLU A 212 -11.27 -24.33 -0.95
C GLU A 212 -11.02 -25.52 0.04
N GLU A 213 -9.87 -26.16 -0.07
CA GLU A 213 -9.48 -27.29 0.77
C GLU A 213 -9.28 -26.90 2.26
N LEU A 214 -8.80 -25.69 2.51
CA LEU A 214 -8.70 -25.13 3.87
C LEU A 214 -10.08 -24.69 4.40
N GLY A 215 -11.11 -24.57 3.55
CA GLY A 215 -12.40 -24.02 3.93
C GLY A 215 -12.27 -22.57 4.41
N MET A 216 -11.45 -21.76 3.72
CA MET A 216 -11.16 -20.39 4.12
C MET A 216 -11.95 -19.39 3.30
N THR A 217 -12.65 -18.47 3.97
CA THR A 217 -13.25 -17.32 3.29
C THR A 217 -12.16 -16.30 2.93
N VAL A 218 -12.03 -15.95 1.65
CA VAL A 218 -11.07 -14.95 1.16
C VAL A 218 -11.78 -13.84 0.39
N ILE A 219 -11.40 -12.60 0.66
CA ILE A 219 -11.83 -11.42 -0.11
C ILE A 219 -10.58 -10.85 -0.79
N ALA A 220 -10.54 -10.95 -2.13
CA ALA A 220 -9.56 -10.28 -2.96
C ALA A 220 -10.10 -8.90 -3.35
N GLY A 221 -9.63 -7.88 -2.67
CA GLY A 221 -10.17 -6.52 -2.74
C GLY A 221 -9.70 -5.70 -3.92
N GLY A 222 -8.72 -6.19 -4.67
CA GLY A 222 -7.94 -5.47 -5.66
C GLY A 222 -6.59 -5.00 -5.09
N HIS A 223 -5.51 -5.26 -5.83
CA HIS A 223 -4.16 -4.83 -5.43
C HIS A 223 -4.15 -3.33 -5.25
N TYR A 224 -4.47 -2.60 -6.31
CA TYR A 224 -4.54 -1.15 -6.30
C TYR A 224 -5.46 -0.61 -5.19
N GLN A 225 -6.70 -1.11 -5.10
CA GLN A 225 -7.69 -0.60 -4.16
C GLN A 225 -7.29 -0.79 -2.70
N THR A 226 -6.65 -1.91 -2.36
CA THR A 226 -6.20 -2.17 -0.99
C THR A 226 -5.01 -1.31 -0.59
N GLU A 227 -4.26 -0.78 -1.55
CA GLU A 227 -3.05 0.02 -1.33
C GLU A 227 -3.26 1.54 -1.51
N THR A 228 -4.41 1.98 -2.00
CA THR A 228 -4.79 3.41 -1.95
C THR A 228 -4.88 3.95 -0.53
N VAL A 229 -5.08 3.06 0.45
CA VAL A 229 -5.33 3.42 1.85
C VAL A 229 -4.12 4.10 2.48
N GLY A 230 -2.96 3.48 2.40
CA GLY A 230 -1.74 3.97 3.04
C GLY A 230 -1.27 5.29 2.46
N VAL A 231 -1.19 5.39 1.14
CA VAL A 231 -0.75 6.63 0.46
C VAL A 231 -1.67 7.80 0.79
N ASN A 232 -2.99 7.57 0.90
CA ASN A 232 -3.94 8.61 1.30
C ASN A 232 -3.83 8.98 2.78
N LEU A 233 -3.49 8.04 3.66
CA LEU A 233 -3.23 8.33 5.07
C LEU A 233 -1.95 9.15 5.24
N VAL A 234 -0.87 8.85 4.52
CA VAL A 234 0.35 9.66 4.50
C VAL A 234 0.07 11.05 3.95
N LYS A 235 -0.70 11.16 2.85
CA LYS A 235 -1.15 12.43 2.28
C LYS A 235 -1.86 13.30 3.32
N ALA A 236 -2.84 12.73 4.00
CA ALA A 236 -3.62 13.45 5.02
C ALA A 236 -2.75 13.89 6.22
N LYS A 237 -1.82 13.01 6.64
CA LYS A 237 -0.86 13.33 7.71
C LYS A 237 0.07 14.47 7.32
N LEU A 238 0.65 14.44 6.12
CA LEU A 238 1.53 15.49 5.62
C LEU A 238 0.80 16.85 5.54
N ALA A 239 -0.37 16.86 4.92
CA ALA A 239 -1.18 18.07 4.81
C ALA A 239 -1.51 18.69 6.19
N LYS A 240 -1.89 17.85 7.14
CA LYS A 240 -2.25 18.28 8.49
C LYS A 240 -1.05 18.81 9.29
N GLU A 241 0.09 18.12 9.23
CA GLU A 241 1.22 18.41 10.12
C GLU A 241 2.23 19.39 9.53
N LYS A 242 2.33 19.46 8.20
CA LYS A 242 3.32 20.31 7.51
C LYS A 242 2.69 21.42 6.67
N HIS A 243 1.36 21.44 6.57
CA HIS A 243 0.60 22.45 5.82
C HIS A 243 1.04 22.57 4.36
N LEU A 244 1.54 21.47 3.76
CA LEU A 244 1.88 21.40 2.35
C LEU A 244 0.62 21.10 1.52
N GLU A 245 0.58 21.63 0.30
CA GLU A 245 -0.42 21.23 -0.67
C GLU A 245 -0.21 19.75 -1.05
N THR A 246 -1.30 19.01 -1.13
CA THR A 246 -1.26 17.60 -1.48
C THR A 246 -2.34 17.26 -2.50
N VAL A 247 -2.02 16.35 -3.43
CA VAL A 247 -2.96 15.82 -4.41
C VAL A 247 -2.80 14.31 -4.49
N PHE A 248 -3.89 13.57 -4.69
CA PHE A 248 -3.84 12.15 -5.01
C PHE A 248 -4.04 11.99 -6.51
N ILE A 249 -3.14 11.24 -7.14
CA ILE A 249 -3.25 10.84 -8.54
C ILE A 249 -3.87 9.45 -8.56
N ASP A 250 -5.15 9.40 -8.89
CA ASP A 250 -5.89 8.15 -9.02
C ASP A 250 -5.61 7.54 -10.40
N PHE A 251 -4.96 6.38 -10.41
CA PHE A 251 -4.58 5.68 -11.63
C PHE A 251 -4.80 4.18 -11.47
N PRO A 252 -6.09 3.73 -11.42
CA PRO A 252 -6.42 2.34 -11.14
C PRO A 252 -5.95 1.41 -12.27
N THR A 253 -5.38 0.27 -11.89
CA THR A 253 -4.94 -0.78 -12.82
C THR A 253 -6.07 -1.75 -13.16
N GLY A 254 -7.08 -1.87 -12.29
CA GLY A 254 -8.15 -2.86 -12.42
C GLY A 254 -7.78 -4.25 -11.87
N LEU A 255 -6.61 -4.35 -11.22
CA LEU A 255 -6.10 -5.59 -10.59
C LEU A 255 -6.21 -5.53 -9.08
#